data_df91c516124f65d095a09b85dbc09aa1
#
_entry.id   df91c516124f65d095a09b85dbc09aa1
#
_cell.length_a   1.000
_cell.length_b   1.000
_cell.length_c   1.000
_cell.angle_alpha   90.00
_cell.angle_beta   90.00
_cell.angle_gamma   90.00
#
_symmetry.space_group_name_H-M   'P 1'
#
loop_
_entity.id
_entity.type
_entity.pdbx_description
1 polymer ?
#
loop_
_entity_poly.entity_id
_entity_poly.type
_entity_poly.pdbx_seq_one_letter_code
_entity_poly.pdbx_strand_id
1 'polypeptide(L)'
;LSGVPVTFDPPLEAVTLLRRYKRFMADVVRADGSEITVHCPNTGSMKNCVLGEPQQALISDSGNPKRKYRHTLEALQVAHGHWAGVNTARPNALVEEAVRAGQIPALDPASGVEREVKYGNSRFDLALGERADPHTFIEVKNVTLGPGPDDKDDGVIAFPDSVTERGQKHLQTLMDVVASGKRAVLFFCVQHSGATAARPADEIDVRYGQLL
;
A
#
# COMPACT_ATOMS: atom_id res chain seq x y z
N LEU A 1 14.85 14.25 1.25
CA LEU A 1 14.64 13.42 0.07
C LEU A 1 13.64 14.13 -0.83
N SER A 2 14.08 14.78 -1.89
CA SER A 2 13.23 15.32 -2.95
C SER A 2 12.77 14.12 -3.81
N GLY A 3 11.69 13.46 -3.39
CA GLY A 3 11.06 12.41 -4.17
C GLY A 3 10.50 12.97 -5.48
N VAL A 4 10.57 12.22 -6.56
CA VAL A 4 9.84 12.55 -7.79
C VAL A 4 8.34 12.44 -7.43
N PRO A 5 7.54 13.51 -7.60
CA PRO A 5 6.13 13.43 -7.28
C PRO A 5 5.43 12.47 -8.24
N VAL A 6 4.65 11.55 -7.69
CA VAL A 6 3.75 10.72 -8.50
C VAL A 6 2.66 11.63 -9.07
N THR A 7 2.61 11.74 -10.37
CA THR A 7 1.58 12.52 -11.07
C THR A 7 0.47 11.60 -11.57
N PHE A 8 -0.75 12.07 -11.44
CA PHE A 8 -1.92 11.41 -12.03
C PHE A 8 -2.36 12.18 -13.26
N ASP A 9 -2.61 11.47 -14.36
CA ASP A 9 -3.17 12.03 -15.59
C ASP A 9 -4.36 11.16 -16.02
N PRO A 10 -5.59 11.69 -15.98
CA PRO A 10 -5.96 13.02 -15.46
C PRO A 10 -5.70 13.18 -13.96
N PRO A 11 -5.65 14.43 -13.44
CA PRO A 11 -5.50 14.70 -12.01
C PRO A 11 -6.56 14.00 -11.16
N LEU A 12 -6.24 13.73 -9.90
CA LEU A 12 -7.20 13.18 -8.95
C LEU A 12 -8.36 14.14 -8.73
N GLU A 13 -9.57 13.57 -8.64
CA GLU A 13 -10.77 14.30 -8.30
C GLU A 13 -11.04 14.22 -6.79
N ALA A 14 -11.28 15.38 -6.16
CA ALA A 14 -11.70 15.45 -4.77
C ALA A 14 -13.22 15.18 -4.66
N VAL A 15 -13.58 14.26 -3.75
CA VAL A 15 -14.97 13.83 -3.53
C VAL A 15 -15.21 13.60 -2.05
N THR A 16 -16.47 13.40 -1.64
CA THR A 16 -16.82 12.97 -0.29
C THR A 16 -17.20 11.49 -0.30
N LEU A 17 -16.47 10.65 0.44
CA LEU A 17 -16.84 9.26 0.68
C LEU A 17 -18.07 9.23 1.59
N LEU A 18 -19.13 8.53 1.16
CA LEU A 18 -20.33 8.29 1.96
C LEU A 18 -20.23 6.95 2.72
N ARG A 19 -19.79 5.91 2.03
CA ARG A 19 -19.65 4.57 2.60
C ARG A 19 -18.78 3.67 1.74
N ARG A 20 -18.15 2.69 2.38
CA ARG A 20 -17.49 1.55 1.75
C ARG A 20 -18.31 0.28 2.03
N TYR A 21 -18.48 -0.58 1.03
CA TYR A 21 -19.25 -1.81 1.19
C TYR A 21 -18.78 -2.91 0.23
N LYS A 22 -19.21 -4.14 0.48
CA LYS A 22 -18.80 -5.33 -0.27
C LYS A 22 -17.27 -5.44 -0.47
N ARG A 23 -16.48 -4.85 0.42
CA ARG A 23 -15.01 -4.79 0.43
C ARG A 23 -14.35 -4.01 -0.72
N PHE A 24 -14.95 -3.96 -1.90
CA PHE A 24 -14.34 -3.39 -3.12
C PHE A 24 -15.17 -2.28 -3.76
N MET A 25 -16.19 -1.79 -3.10
CA MET A 25 -17.05 -0.71 -3.58
C MET A 25 -17.09 0.43 -2.57
N ALA A 26 -17.16 1.65 -3.09
CA ALA A 26 -17.40 2.85 -2.31
C ALA A 26 -18.37 3.79 -3.04
N ASP A 27 -19.33 4.38 -2.33
CA ASP A 27 -20.18 5.43 -2.84
C ASP A 27 -19.63 6.78 -2.43
N VAL A 28 -19.53 7.70 -3.37
CA VAL A 28 -18.97 9.03 -3.18
C VAL A 28 -19.85 10.11 -3.79
N VAL A 29 -19.79 11.31 -3.23
CA VAL A 29 -20.45 12.52 -3.78
C VAL A 29 -19.39 13.42 -4.39
N ARG A 30 -19.61 13.84 -5.62
CA ARG A 30 -18.77 14.79 -6.37
C ARG A 30 -19.11 16.24 -6.02
N ALA A 31 -18.28 17.18 -6.46
CA ALA A 31 -18.48 18.60 -6.21
C ALA A 31 -19.80 19.16 -6.80
N ASP A 32 -20.31 18.54 -7.87
CA ASP A 32 -21.59 18.90 -8.50
C ASP A 32 -22.82 18.29 -7.80
N GLY A 33 -22.61 17.54 -6.69
CA GLY A 33 -23.66 16.86 -5.94
C GLY A 33 -24.07 15.49 -6.50
N SER A 34 -23.48 15.05 -7.61
CA SER A 34 -23.78 13.73 -8.16
C SER A 34 -23.14 12.61 -7.32
N GLU A 35 -23.92 11.55 -7.10
CA GLU A 35 -23.43 10.35 -6.43
C GLU A 35 -22.99 9.31 -7.45
N ILE A 36 -21.82 8.74 -7.24
CA ILE A 36 -21.29 7.64 -8.05
C ILE A 36 -20.71 6.52 -7.18
N THR A 37 -20.75 5.29 -7.71
CA THR A 37 -20.02 4.16 -7.12
C THR A 37 -18.66 4.03 -7.78
N VAL A 38 -17.61 3.94 -6.96
CA VAL A 38 -16.22 3.78 -7.39
C VAL A 38 -15.65 2.44 -6.93
N HIS A 39 -14.63 1.95 -7.62
CA HIS A 39 -13.89 0.76 -7.19
C HIS A 39 -12.98 1.10 -6.02
N CYS A 40 -13.05 0.33 -4.93
CA CYS A 40 -12.11 0.35 -3.83
C CYS A 40 -11.18 -0.87 -3.94
N PRO A 41 -9.94 -0.74 -4.39
CA PRO A 41 -9.06 -1.89 -4.63
C PRO A 41 -8.53 -2.53 -3.34
N ASN A 42 -8.72 -1.88 -2.20
CA ASN A 42 -8.33 -2.41 -0.90
C ASN A 42 -9.45 -3.29 -0.33
N THR A 43 -9.21 -4.60 -0.25
CA THR A 43 -10.15 -5.57 0.33
C THR A 43 -9.87 -5.84 1.82
N GLY A 44 -8.82 -5.26 2.39
CA GLY A 44 -8.41 -5.38 3.78
C GLY A 44 -9.31 -4.64 4.76
N SER A 45 -8.87 -4.62 6.00
CA SER A 45 -9.57 -3.97 7.12
C SER A 45 -9.75 -2.47 6.88
N MET A 46 -8.74 -1.78 6.37
CA MET A 46 -8.68 -0.31 6.29
C MET A 46 -8.95 0.34 7.65
N LYS A 47 -8.46 -0.30 8.73
CA LYS A 47 -8.61 0.19 10.09
C LYS A 47 -8.05 1.62 10.19
N ASN A 48 -8.79 2.50 10.85
CA ASN A 48 -8.51 3.93 10.98
C ASN A 48 -8.43 4.73 9.65
N CYS A 49 -8.65 4.07 8.50
CA CYS A 49 -8.77 4.76 7.21
C CYS A 49 -10.23 5.10 6.87
N VAL A 50 -11.18 4.22 7.20
CA VAL A 50 -12.62 4.47 7.01
C VAL A 50 -13.22 4.84 8.37
N LEU A 51 -13.65 6.09 8.53
CA LEU A 51 -14.05 6.64 9.81
C LEU A 51 -15.53 6.39 10.16
N GLY A 52 -16.31 5.81 9.23
CA GLY A 52 -17.73 5.49 9.46
C GLY A 52 -18.70 6.67 9.27
N GLU A 53 -18.21 7.83 8.86
CA GLU A 53 -18.95 9.05 8.55
C GLU A 53 -18.44 9.63 7.22
N PRO A 54 -19.17 10.59 6.60
CA PRO A 54 -18.69 11.25 5.39
C PRO A 54 -17.30 11.86 5.58
N GLN A 55 -16.35 11.49 4.71
CA GLN A 55 -14.96 11.97 4.78
C GLN A 55 -14.42 12.34 3.40
N GLN A 56 -13.45 13.23 3.35
CA GLN A 56 -12.81 13.64 2.10
C GLN A 56 -12.05 12.47 1.49
N ALA A 57 -12.14 12.33 0.18
CA ALA A 57 -11.50 11.27 -0.59
C ALA A 57 -10.96 11.80 -1.92
N LEU A 58 -9.99 11.07 -2.47
CA LEU A 58 -9.46 11.30 -3.81
C LEU A 58 -9.73 10.08 -4.68
N ILE A 59 -10.23 10.32 -5.88
CA ILE A 59 -10.48 9.27 -6.88
C ILE A 59 -9.71 9.54 -8.16
N SER A 60 -9.29 8.47 -8.84
CA SER A 60 -8.73 8.54 -10.19
C SER A 60 -9.77 8.12 -11.23
N ASP A 61 -9.71 8.71 -12.41
CA ASP A 61 -10.46 8.26 -13.60
C ASP A 61 -9.57 7.33 -14.43
N SER A 62 -10.03 6.13 -14.73
CA SER A 62 -9.32 5.19 -15.59
C SER A 62 -9.34 5.56 -17.07
N GLY A 63 -10.16 6.53 -17.47
CA GLY A 63 -10.40 6.86 -18.88
C GLY A 63 -11.07 5.75 -19.71
N ASN A 64 -11.33 4.58 -19.11
CA ASN A 64 -11.86 3.41 -19.81
C ASN A 64 -13.39 3.29 -19.63
N PRO A 65 -14.18 3.62 -20.69
CA PRO A 65 -15.65 3.56 -20.60
C PRO A 65 -16.19 2.13 -20.50
N LYS A 66 -15.39 1.11 -20.77
CA LYS A 66 -15.80 -0.29 -20.67
C LYS A 66 -15.71 -0.85 -19.25
N ARG A 67 -15.04 -0.14 -18.32
CA ARG A 67 -14.98 -0.54 -16.91
C ARG A 67 -16.34 -0.33 -16.24
N LYS A 68 -16.81 -1.32 -15.51
CA LYS A 68 -18.04 -1.22 -14.70
C LYS A 68 -17.99 -0.06 -13.72
N TYR A 69 -16.84 0.14 -13.06
CA TYR A 69 -16.54 1.29 -12.21
C TYR A 69 -15.37 2.03 -12.85
N ARG A 70 -15.67 3.16 -13.48
CA ARG A 70 -14.69 3.97 -14.19
C ARG A 70 -13.65 4.57 -13.26
N HIS A 71 -14.08 4.96 -12.05
CA HIS A 71 -13.24 5.61 -11.06
C HIS A 71 -12.74 4.63 -10.00
N THR A 72 -11.59 4.95 -9.40
CA THR A 72 -10.94 4.16 -8.36
C THR A 72 -10.62 5.04 -7.16
N LEU A 73 -10.92 4.57 -5.95
CA LEU A 73 -10.56 5.23 -4.70
C LEU A 73 -9.04 5.14 -4.50
N GLU A 74 -8.38 6.28 -4.43
CA GLU A 74 -6.92 6.39 -4.31
C GLU A 74 -6.47 6.71 -2.89
N ALA A 75 -7.11 7.70 -2.25
CA ALA A 75 -6.75 8.15 -0.91
C ALA A 75 -7.97 8.61 -0.12
N LEU A 76 -7.86 8.56 1.20
CA LEU A 76 -8.84 9.06 2.17
C LEU A 76 -8.18 10.07 3.11
N GLN A 77 -8.89 11.14 3.43
CA GLN A 77 -8.51 11.98 4.56
C GLN A 77 -8.89 11.25 5.84
N VAL A 78 -7.90 10.93 6.66
CA VAL A 78 -8.04 10.19 7.90
C VAL A 78 -8.02 11.11 9.12
N ALA A 79 -7.99 10.54 10.31
CA ALA A 79 -7.92 11.32 11.56
C ALA A 79 -6.82 12.39 11.52
N HIS A 80 -7.01 13.45 12.31
CA HIS A 80 -6.09 14.59 12.45
C HIS A 80 -5.80 15.35 11.13
N GLY A 81 -6.65 15.16 10.10
CA GLY A 81 -6.50 15.82 8.80
C GLY A 81 -5.42 15.24 7.88
N HIS A 82 -4.84 14.11 8.26
CA HIS A 82 -3.87 13.41 7.41
C HIS A 82 -4.53 12.70 6.22
N TRP A 83 -3.72 12.25 5.28
CA TRP A 83 -4.14 11.48 4.12
C TRP A 83 -3.51 10.09 4.14
N ALA A 84 -4.30 9.07 3.83
CA ALA A 84 -3.82 7.70 3.63
C ALA A 84 -4.10 7.22 2.20
N GLY A 85 -3.07 6.72 1.53
CA GLY A 85 -3.17 6.10 0.20
C GLY A 85 -3.72 4.69 0.32
N VAL A 86 -4.98 4.49 -0.06
CA VAL A 86 -5.70 3.22 0.16
C VAL A 86 -5.72 2.29 -1.06
N ASN A 87 -5.24 2.74 -2.21
CA ASN A 87 -5.14 1.91 -3.41
C ASN A 87 -3.98 0.91 -3.31
N THR A 88 -4.28 -0.34 -2.98
CA THR A 88 -3.28 -1.42 -2.80
C THR A 88 -2.54 -1.83 -4.07
N ALA A 89 -2.95 -1.35 -5.25
CA ALA A 89 -2.22 -1.57 -6.48
C ALA A 89 -1.05 -0.59 -6.68
N ARG A 90 -0.98 0.49 -5.89
CA ARG A 90 0.06 1.53 -6.03
C ARG A 90 1.41 1.19 -5.42
N PRO A 91 1.51 0.60 -4.22
CA PRO A 91 2.80 0.41 -3.54
C PRO A 91 3.86 -0.28 -4.38
N ASN A 92 3.52 -1.39 -5.05
CA ASN A 92 4.47 -2.14 -5.86
C ASN A 92 5.03 -1.31 -7.02
N ALA A 93 4.16 -0.52 -7.68
CA ALA A 93 4.60 0.36 -8.77
C ALA A 93 5.46 1.52 -8.25
N LEU A 94 5.11 2.12 -7.11
CA LEU A 94 5.88 3.20 -6.48
C LEU A 94 7.28 2.73 -6.07
N VAL A 95 7.36 1.56 -5.43
CA VAL A 95 8.64 0.98 -5.01
C VAL A 95 9.50 0.61 -6.21
N GLU A 96 8.91 -0.01 -7.25
CA GLU A 96 9.62 -0.32 -8.49
C GLU A 96 10.18 0.93 -9.16
N GLU A 97 9.37 1.99 -9.29
CA GLU A 97 9.79 3.27 -9.86
C GLU A 97 10.96 3.87 -9.07
N ALA A 98 10.86 3.88 -7.74
CA ALA A 98 11.93 4.38 -6.87
C ALA A 98 13.22 3.55 -6.98
N VAL A 99 13.11 2.22 -7.09
CA VAL A 99 14.27 1.34 -7.32
C VAL A 99 14.91 1.64 -8.67
N ARG A 100 14.12 1.66 -9.76
CA ARG A 100 14.63 1.93 -11.12
C ARG A 100 15.27 3.30 -11.24
N ALA A 101 14.76 4.29 -10.51
CA ALA A 101 15.32 5.64 -10.44
C ALA A 101 16.56 5.76 -9.51
N GLY A 102 17.02 4.68 -8.89
CA GLY A 102 18.15 4.69 -7.96
C GLY A 102 17.89 5.48 -6.66
N GLN A 103 16.64 5.70 -6.30
CA GLN A 103 16.26 6.48 -5.11
C GLN A 103 16.36 5.69 -3.80
N ILE A 104 16.56 4.37 -3.89
CA ILE A 104 16.73 3.48 -2.74
C ILE A 104 18.17 2.94 -2.76
N PRO A 105 19.11 3.57 -2.03
CA PRO A 105 20.55 3.25 -2.13
C PRO A 105 20.89 1.79 -1.85
N ALA A 106 20.05 1.10 -1.06
CA ALA A 106 20.23 -0.30 -0.74
C ALA A 106 19.82 -1.27 -1.87
N LEU A 107 19.17 -0.77 -2.94
CA LEU A 107 18.61 -1.57 -4.03
C LEU A 107 19.15 -1.06 -5.37
N ASP A 108 20.26 -1.68 -5.85
CA ASP A 108 20.90 -1.27 -7.08
C ASP A 108 20.09 -1.72 -8.32
N PRO A 109 19.55 -0.79 -9.13
CA PRO A 109 18.79 -1.12 -10.33
C PRO A 109 19.64 -1.66 -11.48
N ALA A 110 20.98 -1.48 -11.43
CA ALA A 110 21.88 -1.92 -12.51
C ALA A 110 21.84 -3.44 -12.71
N SER A 111 21.47 -4.20 -11.69
CA SER A 111 21.33 -5.66 -11.75
C SER A 111 20.11 -6.13 -12.53
N GLY A 112 19.22 -5.23 -12.93
CA GLY A 112 17.89 -5.54 -13.46
C GLY A 112 16.83 -5.58 -12.37
N VAL A 113 15.60 -5.12 -12.70
CA VAL A 113 14.44 -5.12 -11.79
C VAL A 113 13.33 -5.93 -12.43
N GLU A 114 12.94 -7.01 -11.79
CA GLU A 114 11.92 -7.95 -12.24
C GLU A 114 10.68 -7.89 -11.33
N ARG A 115 9.49 -8.09 -11.91
CA ARG A 115 8.20 -8.10 -11.17
C ARG A 115 7.67 -9.52 -11.04
N GLU A 116 6.92 -9.75 -9.96
CA GLU A 116 6.13 -10.98 -9.78
C GLU A 116 6.98 -12.25 -9.95
N VAL A 117 8.12 -12.32 -9.26
CA VAL A 117 9.10 -13.40 -9.39
C VAL A 117 8.78 -14.54 -8.44
N LYS A 118 8.69 -15.76 -8.97
CA LYS A 118 8.43 -16.97 -8.16
C LYS A 118 9.65 -17.39 -7.36
N TYR A 119 9.41 -17.82 -6.11
CA TYR A 119 10.35 -18.53 -5.27
C TYR A 119 9.61 -19.65 -4.53
N GLY A 120 9.88 -20.89 -4.88
CA GLY A 120 9.10 -22.03 -4.39
C GLY A 120 7.60 -21.87 -4.67
N ASN A 121 6.80 -21.93 -3.61
CA ASN A 121 5.34 -21.73 -3.68
C ASN A 121 4.90 -20.29 -3.47
N SER A 122 5.83 -19.36 -3.33
CA SER A 122 5.56 -17.93 -3.14
C SER A 122 5.87 -17.14 -4.41
N ARG A 123 5.36 -15.91 -4.45
CA ARG A 123 5.65 -14.94 -5.51
C ARG A 123 5.94 -13.61 -4.84
N PHE A 124 7.14 -13.12 -5.05
CA PHE A 124 7.59 -11.83 -4.54
C PHE A 124 7.23 -10.70 -5.50
N ASP A 125 6.93 -9.53 -4.96
CA ASP A 125 6.50 -8.37 -5.72
C ASP A 125 7.57 -7.90 -6.70
N LEU A 126 8.82 -7.81 -6.24
CA LEU A 126 9.99 -7.42 -7.04
C LEU A 126 11.18 -8.34 -6.75
N ALA A 127 12.11 -8.38 -7.71
CA ALA A 127 13.42 -8.99 -7.52
C ALA A 127 14.50 -8.21 -8.27
N LEU A 128 15.76 -8.31 -7.80
CA LEU A 128 16.91 -7.75 -8.50
C LEU A 128 17.82 -8.90 -9.01
N GLY A 129 18.31 -8.72 -10.23
CA GLY A 129 19.09 -9.70 -10.95
C GLY A 129 18.34 -10.26 -12.15
N GLU A 130 18.93 -11.28 -12.78
CA GLU A 130 18.27 -11.96 -13.90
C GLU A 130 17.03 -12.71 -13.41
N ARG A 131 15.95 -12.69 -14.19
CA ARG A 131 14.67 -13.32 -13.84
C ARG A 131 14.81 -14.82 -13.51
N ALA A 132 15.73 -15.50 -14.18
CA ALA A 132 15.97 -16.92 -13.98
C ALA A 132 16.73 -17.23 -12.67
N ASP A 133 17.58 -16.30 -12.21
CA ASP A 133 18.37 -16.43 -10.99
C ASP A 133 18.57 -15.11 -10.25
N PRO A 134 17.50 -14.52 -9.68
CA PRO A 134 17.60 -13.28 -8.92
C PRO A 134 18.47 -13.48 -7.66
N HIS A 135 19.25 -12.45 -7.33
CA HIS A 135 20.07 -12.45 -6.11
C HIS A 135 19.36 -11.77 -4.92
N THR A 136 18.32 -10.94 -5.19
CA THR A 136 17.55 -10.23 -4.14
C THR A 136 16.07 -10.36 -4.42
N PHE A 137 15.28 -10.72 -3.41
CA PHE A 137 13.83 -10.77 -3.46
C PHE A 137 13.22 -9.70 -2.56
N ILE A 138 12.19 -9.03 -3.02
CA ILE A 138 11.57 -7.88 -2.33
C ILE A 138 10.08 -8.12 -2.21
N GLU A 139 9.59 -8.10 -0.97
CA GLU A 139 8.17 -8.10 -0.64
C GLU A 139 7.77 -6.71 -0.20
N VAL A 140 6.75 -6.12 -0.82
CA VAL A 140 6.26 -4.78 -0.53
C VAL A 140 5.01 -4.86 0.35
N LYS A 141 4.96 -4.06 1.40
CA LYS A 141 3.80 -3.92 2.28
C LYS A 141 3.28 -2.48 2.24
N ASN A 142 1.98 -2.33 1.97
CA ASN A 142 1.32 -1.04 2.08
C ASN A 142 1.02 -0.72 3.55
N VAL A 143 1.47 0.42 4.05
CA VAL A 143 1.29 0.83 5.45
C VAL A 143 0.47 2.10 5.51
N THR A 144 -0.73 1.99 6.10
CA THR A 144 -1.71 3.08 6.20
C THR A 144 -2.33 3.21 7.58
N LEU A 145 -2.03 2.29 8.52
CA LEU A 145 -2.62 2.31 9.87
C LEU A 145 -1.96 3.38 10.72
N GLY A 146 -2.56 4.57 10.72
CA GLY A 146 -2.23 5.66 11.63
C GLY A 146 -3.11 5.66 12.88
N PRO A 147 -2.95 6.70 13.75
CA PRO A 147 -3.81 6.89 14.90
C PRO A 147 -5.29 7.06 14.49
N GLY A 148 -6.19 6.58 15.34
CA GLY A 148 -7.62 6.80 15.20
C GLY A 148 -8.04 8.22 15.64
N PRO A 149 -9.33 8.57 15.51
CA PRO A 149 -9.82 9.91 15.84
C PRO A 149 -9.61 10.30 17.32
N ASP A 150 -9.68 9.33 18.22
CA ASP A 150 -9.54 9.53 19.66
C ASP A 150 -8.10 9.28 20.17
N ASP A 151 -7.21 8.82 19.30
CA ASP A 151 -5.82 8.56 19.63
C ASP A 151 -5.00 9.85 19.56
N LYS A 152 -3.86 9.87 20.25
CA LYS A 152 -2.88 10.94 20.11
C LYS A 152 -2.24 10.89 18.73
N ASP A 153 -2.17 12.05 18.06
CA ASP A 153 -1.39 12.20 16.83
C ASP A 153 0.10 12.32 17.18
N ASP A 154 0.77 11.18 17.27
CA ASP A 154 2.21 11.08 17.57
C ASP A 154 3.06 10.79 16.32
N GLY A 155 2.42 10.71 15.16
CA GLY A 155 3.09 10.40 13.88
C GLY A 155 3.55 8.95 13.76
N VAL A 156 3.17 8.07 14.69
CA VAL A 156 3.53 6.65 14.64
C VAL A 156 2.47 5.87 13.87
N ILE A 157 2.88 5.23 12.79
CA ILE A 157 2.03 4.30 12.04
C ILE A 157 2.40 2.86 12.36
N ALA A 158 1.49 1.93 12.12
CA ALA A 158 1.67 0.53 12.47
C ALA A 158 1.36 -0.42 11.30
N PHE A 159 1.91 -1.62 11.35
CA PHE A 159 1.61 -2.71 10.43
C PHE A 159 1.68 -4.06 11.16
N PRO A 160 0.75 -5.00 10.91
CA PRO A 160 -0.38 -4.93 9.97
C PRO A 160 -1.63 -4.26 10.57
N ASP A 161 -2.63 -3.96 9.72
CA ASP A 161 -3.94 -3.42 10.13
C ASP A 161 -4.96 -4.49 10.53
N SER A 162 -4.60 -5.76 10.38
CA SER A 162 -5.37 -6.94 10.77
C SER A 162 -4.44 -8.16 10.88
N VAL A 163 -4.88 -9.22 11.58
CA VAL A 163 -4.15 -10.50 11.59
C VAL A 163 -3.96 -11.00 10.17
N THR A 164 -2.70 -11.33 9.80
CA THR A 164 -2.34 -11.69 8.42
C THR A 164 -1.50 -12.96 8.33
N GLU A 165 -2.16 -14.13 8.32
CA GLU A 165 -1.48 -15.41 8.10
C GLU A 165 -0.65 -15.44 6.81
N ARG A 166 -1.16 -14.79 5.74
CA ARG A 166 -0.42 -14.64 4.50
C ARG A 166 0.85 -13.81 4.70
N GLY A 167 0.78 -12.74 5.47
CA GLY A 167 1.94 -11.90 5.81
C GLY A 167 2.98 -12.68 6.61
N GLN A 168 2.55 -13.45 7.61
CA GLN A 168 3.43 -14.33 8.40
C GLN A 168 4.14 -15.35 7.50
N LYS A 169 3.41 -15.98 6.57
CA LYS A 169 3.99 -16.91 5.60
C LYS A 169 5.01 -16.25 4.67
N HIS A 170 4.76 -15.01 4.25
CA HIS A 170 5.72 -14.25 3.43
C HIS A 170 7.01 -13.97 4.20
N LEU A 171 6.92 -13.62 5.51
CA LEU A 171 8.11 -13.46 6.36
C LEU A 171 8.93 -14.76 6.45
N GLN A 172 8.26 -15.90 6.66
CA GLN A 172 8.93 -17.19 6.67
C GLN A 172 9.63 -17.48 5.33
N THR A 173 8.98 -17.19 4.21
CA THR A 173 9.59 -17.39 2.89
C THR A 173 10.80 -16.45 2.68
N LEU A 174 10.76 -15.21 3.21
CA LEU A 174 11.92 -14.31 3.18
C LEU A 174 13.10 -14.87 3.96
N MET A 175 12.85 -15.50 5.12
CA MET A 175 13.89 -16.21 5.89
C MET A 175 14.47 -17.38 5.09
N ASP A 176 13.63 -18.16 4.39
CA ASP A 176 14.09 -19.28 3.54
C ASP A 176 14.97 -18.78 2.38
N VAL A 177 14.65 -17.61 1.79
CA VAL A 177 15.48 -16.92 0.79
C VAL A 177 16.87 -16.64 1.36
N VAL A 178 16.93 -16.06 2.57
CA VAL A 178 18.21 -15.74 3.25
C VAL A 178 19.00 -17.03 3.53
N ALA A 179 18.33 -18.07 4.03
CA ALA A 179 18.96 -19.37 4.31
C ALA A 179 19.53 -20.03 3.04
N SER A 180 18.99 -19.71 1.85
CA SER A 180 19.54 -20.16 0.55
C SER A 180 20.76 -19.38 0.06
N GLY A 181 21.24 -18.39 0.84
CA GLY A 181 22.38 -17.54 0.49
C GLY A 181 22.02 -16.33 -0.40
N LYS A 182 20.74 -16.07 -0.62
CA LYS A 182 20.23 -14.91 -1.37
C LYS A 182 19.81 -13.79 -0.42
N ARG A 183 19.59 -12.61 -0.97
CA ARG A 183 19.13 -11.46 -0.19
C ARG A 183 17.61 -11.37 -0.20
N ALA A 184 17.01 -11.11 0.96
CA ALA A 184 15.60 -10.82 1.11
C ALA A 184 15.40 -9.41 1.68
N VAL A 185 14.37 -8.72 1.19
CA VAL A 185 13.98 -7.38 1.64
C VAL A 185 12.49 -7.34 1.88
N LEU A 186 12.09 -6.96 3.08
CA LEU A 186 10.73 -6.54 3.38
C LEU A 186 10.68 -5.02 3.28
N PHE A 187 9.89 -4.49 2.35
CA PHE A 187 9.80 -3.07 2.07
C PHE A 187 8.45 -2.52 2.54
N PHE A 188 8.46 -1.68 3.55
CA PHE A 188 7.27 -0.98 4.02
C PHE A 188 7.07 0.32 3.22
N CYS A 189 6.10 0.31 2.30
CA CYS A 189 5.67 1.49 1.56
C CYS A 189 4.65 2.24 2.40
N VAL A 190 5.13 3.28 3.09
CA VAL A 190 4.31 4.12 3.95
C VAL A 190 3.50 5.10 3.13
N GLN A 191 2.19 4.96 3.16
CA GLN A 191 1.24 5.82 2.47
C GLN A 191 0.33 6.56 3.46
N HIS A 192 0.93 7.29 4.40
CA HIS A 192 0.23 8.10 5.39
C HIS A 192 0.97 9.43 5.60
N SER A 193 0.31 10.56 5.35
CA SER A 193 0.96 11.87 5.33
C SER A 193 1.45 12.36 6.68
N GLY A 194 0.88 11.85 7.79
CA GLY A 194 1.30 12.16 9.16
C GLY A 194 2.41 11.26 9.69
N ALA A 195 2.93 10.32 8.87
CA ALA A 195 3.91 9.35 9.35
C ALA A 195 5.29 9.96 9.57
N THR A 196 5.82 9.81 10.77
CA THR A 196 7.21 10.15 11.14
C THR A 196 7.98 8.92 11.61
N ALA A 197 7.28 7.87 12.06
CA ALA A 197 7.84 6.60 12.47
C ALA A 197 6.89 5.45 12.13
N ALA A 198 7.42 4.23 12.07
CA ALA A 198 6.64 3.02 11.87
C ALA A 198 7.03 1.95 12.90
N ARG A 199 6.06 1.12 13.30
CA ARG A 199 6.28 0.02 14.25
C ARG A 199 5.47 -1.22 13.86
N PRO A 200 5.84 -2.42 14.35
CA PRO A 200 4.95 -3.57 14.34
C PRO A 200 3.67 -3.28 15.15
N ALA A 201 2.54 -3.79 14.67
CA ALA A 201 1.26 -3.75 15.39
C ALA A 201 1.08 -5.04 16.20
N ASP A 202 1.92 -5.24 17.22
CA ASP A 202 1.91 -6.46 18.05
C ASP A 202 0.57 -6.66 18.76
N GLU A 203 -0.14 -5.58 19.04
CA GLU A 203 -1.50 -5.60 19.61
C GLU A 203 -2.56 -6.16 18.62
N ILE A 204 -2.23 -6.26 17.33
CA ILE A 204 -3.09 -6.81 16.27
C ILE A 204 -2.62 -8.21 15.86
N ASP A 205 -1.32 -8.36 15.60
CA ASP A 205 -0.73 -9.63 15.13
C ASP A 205 0.62 -9.87 15.81
N VAL A 206 0.56 -10.44 17.03
CA VAL A 206 1.75 -10.81 17.82
C VAL A 206 2.71 -11.67 17.02
N ARG A 207 2.15 -12.63 16.24
CA ARG A 207 2.99 -13.58 15.48
C ARG A 207 3.74 -12.90 14.36
N TYR A 208 3.11 -11.93 13.70
CA TYR A 208 3.79 -11.13 12.68
C TYR A 208 4.99 -10.36 13.27
N GLY A 209 4.79 -9.69 14.42
CA GLY A 209 5.86 -8.96 15.09
C GLY A 209 7.01 -9.86 15.55
N GLN A 210 6.71 -11.09 16.01
CA GLN A 210 7.73 -12.06 16.39
C GLN A 210 8.58 -12.60 15.21
N LEU A 211 7.99 -12.60 14.00
CA LEU A 211 8.67 -13.05 12.78
C LEU A 211 9.47 -11.93 12.12
N LEU A 212 9.12 -10.67 12.39
CA LEU A 212 9.79 -9.47 11.87
C LEU A 212 11.11 -9.21 12.59
#